data_f932075328c4abf3852e36350c6ea0ca
#
_entry.id   f932075328c4abf3852e36350c6ea0ca
#
_cell.length_a   1.000
_cell.length_b   1.000
_cell.length_c   1.000
_cell.angle_alpha   90.00
_cell.angle_beta   90.00
_cell.angle_gamma   90.00
#
_symmetry.space_group_name_H-M   'P 1'
#
loop_
_entity.id
_entity.type
_entity.pdbx_description
1 polymer ?
#
loop_
_entity_poly.entity_id
_entity_poly.type
_entity_poly.pdbx_seq_one_letter_code
_entity_poly.pdbx_strand_id
1 'polypeptide(L)'
;MPLAALGRRICILGPSSNGKSTLATAIGRKLGIPAIHLDLFFHLPNTDWVQRPKEEFYALHDAAIKGDSWVMDGNYSSAMPRRFARATGVILVRAPRLANLIRYFNRTLFQTKRFGALEGNKDSVKWEMIHWLLFVQSRNYGKYDAMLADAGVPVVRMNSMAEINRYYRAWGLTRPIAP
;
A
#
# COMPACT_ATOMS: atom_id res chain seq x y z
N MET A 1 -18.68 -0.27 -6.43
CA MET A 1 -18.01 0.62 -7.40
C MET A 1 -17.16 -0.24 -8.34
N PRO A 2 -17.26 -0.06 -9.66
CA PRO A 2 -16.40 -0.76 -10.63
C PRO A 2 -14.96 -0.21 -10.58
N LEU A 3 -13.99 -1.04 -10.97
CA LEU A 3 -12.56 -0.65 -10.95
C LEU A 3 -12.29 0.57 -11.85
N ALA A 4 -12.93 0.61 -13.02
CA ALA A 4 -12.80 1.72 -13.98
C ALA A 4 -13.15 3.09 -13.40
N ALA A 5 -14.05 3.15 -12.41
CA ALA A 5 -14.42 4.41 -11.76
C ALA A 5 -13.28 5.04 -10.93
N LEU A 6 -12.24 4.28 -10.59
CA LEU A 6 -11.05 4.80 -9.92
C LEU A 6 -10.06 5.48 -10.88
N GLY A 7 -10.29 5.37 -12.19
CA GLY A 7 -9.39 5.89 -13.19
C GLY A 7 -8.05 5.13 -13.26
N ARG A 8 -6.99 5.82 -13.63
CA ARG A 8 -5.69 5.18 -13.90
C ARG A 8 -4.53 5.64 -13.00
N ARG A 9 -4.76 6.56 -12.06
CA ARG A 9 -3.79 6.99 -11.04
C ARG A 9 -4.37 6.69 -9.66
N ILE A 10 -4.08 5.48 -9.16
CA ILE A 10 -4.75 4.90 -7.99
C ILE A 10 -3.78 4.85 -6.80
N CYS A 11 -4.17 5.46 -5.68
CA CYS A 11 -3.48 5.31 -4.40
C CYS A 11 -4.09 4.15 -3.59
N ILE A 12 -3.24 3.30 -3.00
CA ILE A 12 -3.68 2.28 -2.04
C ILE A 12 -3.06 2.56 -0.68
N LEU A 13 -3.92 2.86 0.28
CA LEU A 13 -3.55 3.19 1.65
C LEU A 13 -4.00 2.11 2.61
N GLY A 14 -3.39 2.08 3.77
CA GLY A 14 -3.77 1.17 4.86
C GLY A 14 -2.58 0.61 5.60
N PRO A 15 -2.83 -0.18 6.66
CA PRO A 15 -1.78 -0.70 7.52
C PRO A 15 -0.85 -1.69 6.83
N SER A 16 0.31 -1.90 7.44
CA SER A 16 1.25 -2.95 7.01
C SER A 16 0.58 -4.34 7.08
N SER A 17 1.06 -5.27 6.29
CA SER A 17 0.59 -6.67 6.23
C SER A 17 -0.86 -6.89 5.79
N ASN A 18 -1.52 -5.90 5.20
CA ASN A 18 -2.92 -5.98 4.72
C ASN A 18 -3.07 -6.29 3.23
N GLY A 19 -2.02 -6.76 2.58
CA GLY A 19 -2.08 -7.17 1.17
C GLY A 19 -2.16 -6.01 0.18
N LYS A 20 -1.81 -4.76 0.57
CA LYS A 20 -1.80 -3.61 -0.34
C LYS A 20 -0.94 -3.82 -1.58
N SER A 21 0.28 -4.30 -1.40
CA SER A 21 1.22 -4.52 -2.51
C SER A 21 0.73 -5.62 -3.45
N THR A 22 0.14 -6.69 -2.91
CA THR A 22 -0.50 -7.74 -3.71
C THR A 22 -1.70 -7.19 -4.51
N LEU A 23 -2.50 -6.32 -3.87
CA LEU A 23 -3.63 -5.66 -4.54
C LEU A 23 -3.16 -4.67 -5.61
N ALA A 24 -2.12 -3.88 -5.32
CA ALA A 24 -1.52 -2.96 -6.29
C ALA A 24 -1.02 -3.70 -7.53
N THR A 25 -0.29 -4.79 -7.33
CA THR A 25 0.21 -5.63 -8.42
C THR A 25 -0.94 -6.26 -9.22
N ALA A 26 -2.00 -6.75 -8.54
CA ALA A 26 -3.17 -7.32 -9.21
C ALA A 26 -3.91 -6.29 -10.08
N ILE A 27 -4.12 -5.08 -9.55
CA ILE A 27 -4.74 -3.97 -10.30
C ILE A 27 -3.83 -3.53 -11.45
N GLY A 28 -2.53 -3.37 -11.19
CA GLY A 28 -1.55 -3.00 -12.21
C GLY A 28 -1.57 -3.97 -13.40
N ARG A 29 -1.55 -5.28 -13.14
CA ARG A 29 -1.67 -6.32 -14.17
C ARG A 29 -3.00 -6.23 -14.93
N LYS A 30 -4.12 -6.06 -14.22
CA LYS A 30 -5.46 -5.98 -14.82
C LYS A 30 -5.63 -4.77 -15.75
N LEU A 31 -5.08 -3.62 -15.36
CA LEU A 31 -5.20 -2.36 -16.10
C LEU A 31 -4.06 -2.12 -17.08
N GLY A 32 -3.01 -2.94 -17.09
CA GLY A 32 -1.80 -2.72 -17.87
C GLY A 32 -1.08 -1.41 -17.47
N ILE A 33 -0.96 -1.15 -16.15
CA ILE A 33 -0.32 0.05 -15.61
C ILE A 33 0.75 -0.31 -14.56
N PRO A 34 1.77 0.53 -14.35
CA PRO A 34 2.80 0.28 -13.35
C PRO A 34 2.22 0.14 -11.93
N ALA A 35 2.64 -0.91 -11.22
CA ALA A 35 2.44 -1.05 -9.78
C ALA A 35 3.69 -0.55 -9.07
N ILE A 36 3.56 0.47 -8.23
CA ILE A 36 4.65 1.17 -7.55
C ILE A 36 4.53 0.95 -6.05
N HIS A 37 5.56 0.34 -5.47
CA HIS A 37 5.64 0.05 -4.04
C HIS A 37 6.56 1.06 -3.36
N LEU A 38 6.00 1.99 -2.58
CA LEU A 38 6.77 3.08 -1.98
C LEU A 38 7.81 2.61 -0.96
N ASP A 39 7.65 1.43 -0.39
CA ASP A 39 8.66 0.85 0.49
C ASP A 39 10.01 0.68 -0.25
N LEU A 40 9.98 0.39 -1.57
CA LEU A 40 11.17 0.29 -2.41
C LEU A 40 11.84 1.65 -2.68
N PHE A 41 11.08 2.73 -2.61
CA PHE A 41 11.62 4.10 -2.75
C PHE A 41 12.16 4.63 -1.44
N PHE A 42 11.52 4.27 -0.34
CA PHE A 42 11.83 4.82 0.98
C PHE A 42 13.02 4.15 1.66
N HIS A 43 13.29 2.89 1.36
CA HIS A 43 14.40 2.15 1.95
C HIS A 43 15.46 1.80 0.91
N LEU A 44 16.70 1.64 1.39
CA LEU A 44 17.82 1.20 0.56
C LEU A 44 17.81 -0.33 0.42
N PRO A 45 18.00 -0.88 -0.79
CA PRO A 45 18.10 -2.33 -0.99
C PRO A 45 19.37 -2.88 -0.34
N ASN A 46 19.37 -4.18 -0.01
CA ASN A 46 20.51 -4.87 0.61
C ASN A 46 20.96 -4.28 1.96
N THR A 47 20.02 -3.67 2.69
CA THR A 47 20.25 -3.10 4.02
C THR A 47 19.22 -3.65 5.02
N ASP A 48 19.41 -3.49 6.32
CA ASP A 48 18.35 -3.81 7.30
C ASP A 48 17.36 -2.64 7.42
N TRP A 49 16.57 -2.39 6.35
CA TRP A 49 15.52 -1.37 6.31
C TRP A 49 16.05 0.06 6.54
N VAL A 50 17.30 0.33 6.15
CA VAL A 50 17.87 1.67 6.24
C VAL A 50 17.06 2.61 5.35
N GLN A 51 16.62 3.74 5.94
CA GLN A 51 15.87 4.74 5.20
C GLN A 51 16.76 5.49 4.23
N ARG A 52 16.25 5.71 3.04
CA ARG A 52 16.86 6.57 2.03
C ARG A 52 16.80 8.03 2.51
N PRO A 53 17.77 8.90 2.15
CA PRO A 53 17.66 10.34 2.35
C PRO A 53 16.32 10.87 1.83
N LYS A 54 15.70 11.78 2.58
CA LYS A 54 14.33 12.27 2.26
C LYS A 54 14.25 12.90 0.88
N GLU A 55 15.27 13.62 0.49
CA GLU A 55 15.37 14.32 -0.79
C GLU A 55 15.36 13.33 -1.95
N GLU A 56 16.09 12.23 -1.84
CA GLU A 56 16.10 11.17 -2.84
C GLU A 56 14.76 10.44 -2.91
N PHE A 57 14.14 10.14 -1.74
CA PHE A 57 12.81 9.56 -1.71
C PHE A 57 11.79 10.46 -2.41
N TYR A 58 11.81 11.77 -2.15
CA TYR A 58 10.92 12.70 -2.82
C TYR A 58 11.19 12.81 -4.31
N ALA A 59 12.44 12.78 -4.73
CA ALA A 59 12.80 12.81 -6.15
C ALA A 59 12.23 11.58 -6.89
N LEU A 60 12.40 10.38 -6.33
CA LEU A 60 11.82 9.15 -6.90
C LEU A 60 10.30 9.18 -6.92
N HIS A 61 9.68 9.59 -5.81
CA HIS A 61 8.23 9.71 -5.69
C HIS A 61 7.67 10.71 -6.72
N ASP A 62 8.26 11.90 -6.81
CA ASP A 62 7.78 12.96 -7.68
C ASP A 62 7.97 12.60 -9.17
N ALA A 63 9.05 11.89 -9.51
CA ALA A 63 9.23 11.34 -10.84
C ALA A 63 8.13 10.31 -11.16
N ALA A 64 7.83 9.41 -10.22
CA ALA A 64 6.83 8.35 -10.42
C ALA A 64 5.41 8.89 -10.59
N ILE A 65 5.01 9.91 -9.82
CA ILE A 65 3.65 10.48 -9.93
C ILE A 65 3.44 11.34 -11.18
N LYS A 66 4.50 11.71 -11.92
CA LYS A 66 4.37 12.43 -13.21
C LYS A 66 3.73 11.57 -14.29
N GLY A 67 3.83 10.26 -14.19
CA GLY A 67 3.24 9.34 -15.16
C GLY A 67 1.72 9.51 -15.29
N ASP A 68 1.19 9.20 -16.47
CA ASP A 68 -0.24 9.31 -16.78
C ASP A 68 -1.06 8.17 -16.14
N SER A 69 -0.40 7.11 -15.74
CA SER A 69 -1.05 5.95 -15.12
C SER A 69 -0.12 5.24 -14.14
N TRP A 70 -0.66 4.88 -12.98
CA TRP A 70 0.03 4.11 -11.95
C TRP A 70 -0.95 3.59 -10.89
N VAL A 71 -0.59 2.53 -10.21
CA VAL A 71 -1.19 2.13 -8.94
C VAL A 71 -0.08 2.11 -7.89
N MET A 72 -0.21 2.93 -6.85
CA MET A 72 0.86 3.19 -5.90
C MET A 72 0.41 2.82 -4.49
N ASP A 73 1.11 1.91 -3.84
CA ASP A 73 0.83 1.54 -2.46
C ASP A 73 1.88 2.06 -1.49
N GLY A 74 1.41 2.37 -0.29
CA GLY A 74 2.22 2.90 0.79
C GLY A 74 1.62 4.18 1.39
N ASN A 75 1.80 4.35 2.70
CA ASN A 75 1.20 5.48 3.39
C ASN A 75 2.04 6.77 3.21
N TYR A 76 3.25 6.83 3.73
CA TYR A 76 4.19 7.97 3.62
C TYR A 76 3.50 9.33 3.59
N SER A 77 2.93 9.72 4.74
CA SER A 77 2.02 10.87 4.89
C SER A 77 2.61 12.20 4.41
N SER A 78 3.92 12.37 4.50
CA SER A 78 4.61 13.58 4.02
C SER A 78 4.56 13.75 2.49
N ALA A 79 4.44 12.64 1.73
CA ALA A 79 4.33 12.66 0.28
C ALA A 79 2.86 12.56 -0.21
N MET A 80 1.90 12.29 0.68
CA MET A 80 0.48 12.12 0.31
C MET A 80 -0.13 13.33 -0.41
N PRO A 81 0.05 14.58 0.02
CA PRO A 81 -0.57 15.72 -0.67
C PRO A 81 -0.19 15.79 -2.15
N ARG A 82 1.08 15.51 -2.47
CA ARG A 82 1.57 15.50 -3.86
C ARG A 82 0.92 14.41 -4.71
N ARG A 83 0.76 13.19 -4.13
CA ARG A 83 0.08 12.08 -4.82
C ARG A 83 -1.41 12.35 -5.01
N PHE A 84 -2.07 12.85 -3.98
CA PHE A 84 -3.51 13.11 -4.03
C PHE A 84 -3.87 14.19 -5.04
N ALA A 85 -3.03 15.20 -5.22
CA ALA A 85 -3.22 16.20 -6.26
C ALA A 85 -3.24 15.61 -7.68
N ARG A 86 -2.71 14.40 -7.88
CA ARG A 86 -2.69 13.71 -9.18
C ARG A 86 -3.54 12.44 -9.22
N ALA A 87 -3.93 11.90 -8.08
CA ALA A 87 -4.73 10.68 -8.01
C ALA A 87 -6.09 10.86 -8.70
N THR A 88 -6.57 9.79 -9.31
CA THR A 88 -7.92 9.70 -9.88
C THR A 88 -8.84 8.81 -9.03
N GLY A 89 -8.28 8.09 -8.07
CA GLY A 89 -9.02 7.25 -7.15
C GLY A 89 -8.17 6.76 -5.99
N VAL A 90 -8.82 6.41 -4.89
CA VAL A 90 -8.15 5.92 -3.69
C VAL A 90 -8.79 4.64 -3.19
N ILE A 91 -7.98 3.69 -2.76
CA ILE A 91 -8.42 2.49 -2.05
C ILE A 91 -7.85 2.55 -0.64
N LEU A 92 -8.73 2.55 0.36
CA LEU A 92 -8.36 2.48 1.76
C LEU A 92 -8.62 1.05 2.29
N VAL A 93 -7.54 0.32 2.51
CA VAL A 93 -7.60 -1.04 3.08
C VAL A 93 -7.50 -0.93 4.59
N ARG A 94 -8.44 -1.55 5.30
CA ARG A 94 -8.45 -1.65 6.76
C ARG A 94 -8.53 -3.11 7.17
N ALA A 95 -8.09 -3.42 8.38
CA ALA A 95 -8.33 -4.72 9.00
C ALA A 95 -8.31 -4.60 10.52
N PRO A 96 -8.96 -5.52 11.23
CA PRO A 96 -8.88 -5.62 12.67
C PRO A 96 -7.43 -5.77 13.14
N ARG A 97 -7.08 -5.14 14.27
CA ARG A 97 -5.70 -5.10 14.81
C ARG A 97 -5.10 -6.49 14.99
N LEU A 98 -5.86 -7.41 15.59
CA LEU A 98 -5.42 -8.78 15.83
C LEU A 98 -5.16 -9.53 14.52
N ALA A 99 -6.01 -9.35 13.51
CA ALA A 99 -5.80 -9.95 12.18
C ALA A 99 -4.53 -9.42 11.51
N ASN A 100 -4.19 -8.13 11.72
CA ASN A 100 -2.95 -7.55 11.21
C ASN A 100 -1.72 -8.12 11.90
N LEU A 101 -1.80 -8.29 13.22
CA LEU A 101 -0.72 -8.87 14.00
C LEU A 101 -0.44 -10.32 13.59
N ILE A 102 -1.47 -11.15 13.49
CA ILE A 102 -1.34 -12.54 13.00
C ILE A 102 -0.70 -12.58 11.61
N ARG A 103 -1.14 -11.71 10.69
CA ARG A 103 -0.56 -11.63 9.35
C ARG A 103 0.87 -11.13 9.34
N TYR A 104 1.20 -10.20 10.25
CA TYR A 104 2.57 -9.74 10.42
C TYR A 104 3.49 -10.88 10.81
N PHE A 105 3.10 -11.68 11.83
CA PHE A 105 3.87 -12.86 12.24
C PHE A 105 3.99 -13.90 11.13
N ASN A 106 2.86 -14.29 10.51
CA ASN A 106 2.87 -15.26 9.42
C ASN A 106 3.75 -14.79 8.25
N ARG A 107 3.70 -13.50 7.91
CA ARG A 107 4.53 -12.91 6.87
C ARG A 107 6.01 -12.96 7.25
N THR A 108 6.35 -12.51 8.45
CA THR A 108 7.75 -12.39 8.89
C THR A 108 8.41 -13.75 9.09
N LEU A 109 7.65 -14.75 9.51
CA LEU A 109 8.20 -16.08 9.81
C LEU A 109 8.18 -17.03 8.59
N PHE A 110 7.23 -16.88 7.67
CA PHE A 110 6.99 -17.88 6.64
C PHE A 110 7.04 -17.35 5.20
N GLN A 111 7.08 -16.04 4.98
CA GLN A 111 7.05 -15.46 3.63
C GLN A 111 8.33 -14.69 3.32
N THR A 112 9.29 -15.36 2.70
CA THR A 112 10.57 -14.76 2.26
C THR A 112 10.43 -13.99 0.95
N LYS A 113 9.47 -14.39 0.10
CA LYS A 113 9.22 -13.75 -1.21
C LYS A 113 7.88 -13.05 -1.22
N ARG A 114 7.84 -11.76 -1.57
CA ARG A 114 6.61 -10.96 -1.62
C ARG A 114 6.75 -9.75 -2.52
N PHE A 115 5.61 -9.22 -3.01
CA PHE A 115 5.58 -7.95 -3.72
C PHE A 115 5.92 -6.78 -2.78
N GLY A 116 6.75 -5.86 -3.28
CA GLY A 116 7.24 -4.73 -2.49
C GLY A 116 8.25 -5.12 -1.39
N ALA A 117 8.78 -6.36 -1.41
CA ALA A 117 9.92 -6.71 -0.57
C ALA A 117 11.19 -6.06 -1.13
N LEU A 118 12.03 -5.57 -0.23
CA LEU A 118 13.36 -5.08 -0.58
C LEU A 118 14.31 -6.26 -0.81
N GLU A 119 15.05 -6.19 -1.88
CA GLU A 119 16.07 -7.19 -2.20
C GLU A 119 17.13 -7.24 -1.10
N GLY A 120 17.51 -8.46 -0.71
CA GLY A 120 18.56 -8.70 0.30
C GLY A 120 18.18 -8.40 1.74
N ASN A 121 17.00 -7.85 2.01
CA ASN A 121 16.56 -7.57 3.38
C ASN A 121 15.96 -8.82 4.05
N LYS A 122 16.44 -9.12 5.26
CA LYS A 122 15.84 -10.17 6.11
C LYS A 122 14.74 -9.55 6.96
N ASP A 123 13.52 -10.06 6.82
CA ASP A 123 12.44 -9.71 7.73
C ASP A 123 12.71 -10.36 9.10
N SER A 124 12.72 -9.55 10.14
CA SER A 124 12.75 -10.00 11.52
C SER A 124 11.56 -9.46 12.29
N VAL A 125 11.13 -10.15 13.33
CA VAL A 125 10.08 -9.66 14.21
C VAL A 125 10.63 -8.49 15.03
N LYS A 126 10.12 -7.27 14.75
CA LYS A 126 10.53 -6.05 15.46
C LYS A 126 9.45 -5.63 16.45
N TRP A 127 9.86 -5.42 17.71
CA TRP A 127 8.94 -5.00 18.78
C TRP A 127 8.24 -3.67 18.48
N GLU A 128 8.94 -2.73 17.86
CA GLU A 128 8.40 -1.44 17.44
C GLU A 128 7.23 -1.63 16.45
N MET A 129 7.32 -2.61 15.55
CA MET A 129 6.25 -2.92 14.61
C MET A 129 5.02 -3.52 15.31
N ILE A 130 5.23 -4.36 16.30
CA ILE A 130 4.13 -4.92 17.11
C ILE A 130 3.41 -3.80 17.85
N HIS A 131 4.16 -2.95 18.54
CA HIS A 131 3.62 -1.78 19.23
C HIS A 131 2.86 -0.86 18.27
N TRP A 132 3.45 -0.58 17.10
CA TRP A 132 2.82 0.26 16.09
C TRP A 132 1.50 -0.34 15.58
N LEU A 133 1.45 -1.62 15.29
CA LEU A 133 0.25 -2.33 14.82
C LEU A 133 -0.88 -2.31 15.86
N LEU A 134 -0.55 -2.45 17.15
CA LEU A 134 -1.54 -2.52 18.21
C LEU A 134 -2.07 -1.13 18.64
N PHE A 135 -1.19 -0.13 18.74
CA PHE A 135 -1.52 1.12 19.44
C PHE A 135 -1.53 2.36 18.54
N VAL A 136 -0.63 2.44 17.55
CA VAL A 136 -0.46 3.65 16.74
C VAL A 136 -1.35 3.61 15.48
N GLN A 137 -1.44 2.47 14.84
CA GLN A 137 -2.08 2.30 13.54
C GLN A 137 -3.55 2.74 13.52
N SER A 138 -4.31 2.41 14.55
CA SER A 138 -5.75 2.74 14.59
C SER A 138 -6.04 4.22 14.73
N ARG A 139 -5.13 4.98 15.34
CA ARG A 139 -5.24 6.45 15.46
C ARG A 139 -5.11 7.13 14.10
N ASN A 140 -4.40 6.50 13.17
CA ASN A 140 -4.20 7.04 11.83
C ASN A 140 -5.42 6.87 10.90
N TYR A 141 -6.39 6.01 11.22
CA TYR A 141 -7.58 5.85 10.38
C TYR A 141 -8.43 7.11 10.30
N GLY A 142 -8.66 7.79 11.43
CA GLY A 142 -9.37 9.07 11.45
C GLY A 142 -8.67 10.15 10.62
N LYS A 143 -7.34 10.18 10.68
CA LYS A 143 -6.54 11.10 9.87
C LYS A 143 -6.68 10.81 8.37
N TYR A 144 -6.67 9.53 7.97
CA TYR A 144 -6.88 9.18 6.57
C TYR A 144 -8.30 9.48 6.10
N ASP A 145 -9.31 9.24 6.95
CA ASP A 145 -10.69 9.59 6.60
C ASP A 145 -10.86 11.10 6.40
N ALA A 146 -10.30 11.92 7.28
CA ALA A 146 -10.33 13.37 7.12
C ALA A 146 -9.63 13.81 5.82
N MET A 147 -8.44 13.29 5.54
CA MET A 147 -7.73 13.59 4.28
C MET A 147 -8.49 13.14 3.04
N LEU A 148 -9.27 12.05 3.13
CA LEU A 148 -10.03 11.50 2.01
C LEU A 148 -11.40 12.15 1.84
N ALA A 149 -11.94 12.81 2.87
CA ALA A 149 -13.18 13.57 2.76
C ALA A 149 -13.07 14.71 1.75
N ASP A 150 -11.90 15.35 1.70
CA ASP A 150 -11.62 16.50 0.82
C ASP A 150 -10.88 16.11 -0.46
N ALA A 151 -10.63 14.81 -0.69
CA ALA A 151 -9.80 14.36 -1.81
C ALA A 151 -10.43 14.59 -3.21
N GLY A 152 -11.74 14.86 -3.30
CA GLY A 152 -12.43 15.13 -4.56
C GLY A 152 -12.43 13.97 -5.57
N VAL A 153 -11.99 12.76 -5.17
CA VAL A 153 -11.86 11.58 -6.02
C VAL A 153 -12.61 10.38 -5.44
N PRO A 154 -13.02 9.41 -6.28
CA PRO A 154 -13.66 8.18 -5.81
C PRO A 154 -12.82 7.44 -4.76
N VAL A 155 -13.44 7.03 -3.65
CA VAL A 155 -12.78 6.29 -2.58
C VAL A 155 -13.47 4.95 -2.36
N VAL A 156 -12.71 3.86 -2.46
CA VAL A 156 -13.15 2.51 -2.07
C VAL A 156 -12.57 2.17 -0.70
N ARG A 157 -13.44 1.79 0.23
CA ARG A 157 -13.05 1.30 1.55
C ARG A 157 -13.21 -0.22 1.61
N MET A 158 -12.17 -0.91 2.06
CA MET A 158 -12.13 -2.35 2.25
C MET A 158 -11.81 -2.62 3.72
N ASN A 159 -12.82 -2.92 4.53
CA ASN A 159 -12.69 -2.97 5.99
C ASN A 159 -12.43 -4.39 6.52
N SER A 160 -12.41 -5.40 5.63
CA SER A 160 -12.17 -6.80 5.99
C SER A 160 -11.57 -7.57 4.81
N MET A 161 -11.01 -8.76 5.12
CA MET A 161 -10.57 -9.69 4.08
C MET A 161 -11.71 -10.18 3.20
N ALA A 162 -12.91 -10.33 3.76
CA ALA A 162 -14.10 -10.68 3.00
C ALA A 162 -14.42 -9.62 1.94
N GLU A 163 -14.32 -8.34 2.30
CA GLU A 163 -14.50 -7.24 1.34
C GLU A 163 -13.39 -7.20 0.29
N ILE A 164 -12.14 -7.39 0.68
CA ILE A 164 -11.04 -7.48 -0.29
C ILE A 164 -11.33 -8.62 -1.28
N ASN A 165 -11.71 -9.81 -0.82
CA ASN A 165 -12.04 -10.94 -1.67
C ASN A 165 -13.25 -10.65 -2.57
N ARG A 166 -14.26 -9.93 -2.06
CA ARG A 166 -15.40 -9.48 -2.85
C ARG A 166 -14.96 -8.57 -4.00
N TYR A 167 -14.08 -7.61 -3.75
CA TYR A 167 -13.55 -6.74 -4.80
C TYR A 167 -12.64 -7.47 -5.78
N TYR A 168 -11.83 -8.43 -5.33
CA TYR A 168 -11.06 -9.28 -6.24
C TYR A 168 -11.97 -9.96 -7.26
N ARG A 169 -13.08 -10.56 -6.81
CA ARG A 169 -14.07 -11.19 -7.70
C ARG A 169 -14.79 -10.17 -8.59
N ALA A 170 -15.29 -9.09 -7.99
CA ALA A 170 -16.07 -8.08 -8.72
C ALA A 170 -15.25 -7.36 -9.81
N TRP A 171 -13.94 -7.20 -9.59
CA TRP A 171 -13.02 -6.56 -10.53
C TRP A 171 -12.32 -7.55 -11.46
N GLY A 172 -12.59 -8.85 -11.34
CA GLY A 172 -11.91 -9.89 -12.11
C GLY A 172 -10.40 -9.88 -11.91
N LEU A 173 -9.95 -9.68 -10.67
CA LEU A 173 -8.52 -9.67 -10.33
C LEU A 173 -8.05 -11.09 -10.02
N THR A 174 -6.88 -11.44 -10.55
CA THR A 174 -6.16 -12.66 -10.17
C THR A 174 -5.12 -12.33 -9.09
N ARG A 175 -5.04 -13.14 -8.04
CA ARG A 175 -3.98 -12.99 -7.05
C ARG A 175 -2.64 -13.30 -7.69
N PRO A 176 -1.71 -12.35 -7.71
CA PRO A 176 -0.40 -12.62 -8.28
C PRO A 176 0.38 -13.56 -7.35
N ILE A 177 1.12 -14.49 -7.95
CA ILE A 177 2.11 -15.31 -7.23
C ILE A 177 3.34 -14.43 -7.04
N ALA A 178 3.88 -14.39 -5.83
CA ALA A 178 5.11 -13.67 -5.53
C ALA A 178 6.30 -14.26 -6.31
N PRO A 179 7.26 -13.45 -6.72
CA PRO A 179 8.43 -13.89 -7.48
C PRO A 179 9.32 -14.84 -6.69
#